data_c1bfef18e2b9cc1c93fb496fb50c50b4
#
_entry.id   c1bfef18e2b9cc1c93fb496fb50c50b4
#
_cell.length_a   1.000
_cell.length_b   1.000
_cell.length_c   1.000
_cell.angle_alpha   90.00
_cell.angle_beta   90.00
_cell.angle_gamma   90.00
#
_symmetry.space_group_name_H-M   'P 1'
#
loop_
_entity.id
_entity.type
_entity.pdbx_description
1 polymer ?
#
loop_
_entity_poly.entity_id
_entity_poly.type
_entity_poly.pdbx_seq_one_letter_code
_entity_poly.pdbx_strand_id
1 'polypeptide(L)'
;MEYTYEFFEKSAQYVREKLDFQPEIGIILGSSLGPFAAQVENPVVIPYEDIPNSLRSTVATHAGKLICGTVSGKKVVCMSGRFHSYEGYDFPQLTAPIRLFKLLGCRAVILTNAAGGVNLSFKPGDIMIINDQIMLPGCSPMRGPNIPEFGPRFFDVQKMYSPELRAIAKECAQGSGLTFHEGCYFFMQGPQFETAAEIRAIRTLGGDAVGMSTVTEALTAAHCGLPCLGFSVITNMAAGILDQPLTDEEVNEVGHLVADNFSAYLKKVLSRM
;
A
#
# COMPACT_ATOMS: atom_id res chain seq x y z
N MET A 1 -22.79 -1.01 -10.88
CA MET A 1 -22.82 -1.83 -9.65
C MET A 1 -22.84 -0.87 -8.47
N GLU A 2 -23.73 -1.09 -7.50
CA GLU A 2 -23.83 -0.22 -6.33
C GLU A 2 -22.96 -0.78 -5.21
N TYR A 3 -22.06 0.06 -4.68
CA TYR A 3 -21.17 -0.31 -3.58
C TYR A 3 -21.85 0.02 -2.26
N THR A 4 -22.58 -0.96 -1.69
CA THR A 4 -23.24 -0.85 -0.39
C THR A 4 -22.41 -1.52 0.70
N TYR A 5 -22.79 -1.35 1.96
CA TYR A 5 -22.18 -2.08 3.08
C TYR A 5 -22.26 -3.60 2.87
N GLU A 6 -23.44 -4.10 2.46
CA GLU A 6 -23.67 -5.52 2.22
C GLU A 6 -22.83 -6.10 1.09
N PHE A 7 -22.49 -5.24 0.09
CA PHE A 7 -21.56 -5.64 -0.97
C PHE A 7 -20.20 -6.05 -0.42
N PHE A 8 -19.64 -5.26 0.49
CA PHE A 8 -18.34 -5.55 1.13
C PHE A 8 -18.46 -6.60 2.22
N GLU A 9 -19.58 -6.63 2.94
CA GLU A 9 -19.83 -7.61 4.00
C GLU A 9 -19.84 -9.05 3.48
N LYS A 10 -20.36 -9.29 2.27
CA LYS A 10 -20.28 -10.61 1.62
C LYS A 10 -18.84 -11.10 1.45
N SER A 11 -17.93 -10.19 1.03
CA SER A 11 -16.51 -10.51 0.92
C SER A 11 -15.90 -10.84 2.29
N ALA A 12 -16.23 -10.02 3.29
CA ALA A 12 -15.71 -10.20 4.64
C ALA A 12 -16.23 -11.49 5.31
N GLN A 13 -17.51 -11.80 5.13
CA GLN A 13 -18.10 -13.03 5.63
C GLN A 13 -17.38 -14.26 5.06
N TYR A 14 -17.17 -14.32 3.75
CA TYR A 14 -16.48 -15.41 3.10
C TYR A 14 -15.07 -15.62 3.67
N VAL A 15 -14.31 -14.51 3.87
CA VAL A 15 -12.96 -14.59 4.44
C VAL A 15 -13.03 -15.04 5.91
N ARG A 16 -13.94 -14.49 6.73
CA ARG A 16 -14.11 -14.90 8.14
C ARG A 16 -14.40 -16.40 8.30
N GLU A 17 -15.22 -16.97 7.41
CA GLU A 17 -15.53 -18.41 7.42
C GLU A 17 -14.32 -19.33 7.16
N LYS A 18 -13.23 -18.77 6.57
CA LYS A 18 -11.99 -19.51 6.34
C LYS A 18 -10.96 -19.35 7.47
N LEU A 19 -11.19 -18.42 8.40
CA LEU A 19 -10.24 -18.09 9.46
C LEU A 19 -10.77 -18.58 10.82
N ASP A 20 -9.88 -19.09 11.66
CA ASP A 20 -10.14 -19.43 13.07
C ASP A 20 -9.69 -18.31 14.04
N PHE A 21 -9.29 -17.15 13.49
CA PHE A 21 -8.83 -15.98 14.24
C PHE A 21 -9.31 -14.68 13.58
N GLN A 22 -9.30 -13.60 14.35
CA GLN A 22 -9.54 -12.24 13.87
C GLN A 22 -8.22 -11.56 13.53
N PRO A 23 -8.02 -11.08 12.28
CA PRO A 23 -6.85 -10.28 11.93
C PRO A 23 -6.79 -8.96 12.70
N GLU A 24 -5.58 -8.57 13.10
CA GLU A 24 -5.31 -7.30 13.79
C GLU A 24 -4.79 -6.23 12.84
N ILE A 25 -3.99 -6.64 11.85
CA ILE A 25 -3.29 -5.73 10.95
C ILE A 25 -3.51 -6.17 9.50
N GLY A 26 -3.97 -5.23 8.68
CA GLY A 26 -4.03 -5.40 7.23
C GLY A 26 -2.72 -4.96 6.60
N ILE A 27 -2.19 -5.74 5.66
CA ILE A 27 -0.95 -5.42 4.94
C ILE A 27 -1.23 -5.50 3.45
N ILE A 28 -0.84 -4.48 2.68
CA ILE A 28 -0.86 -4.52 1.22
C ILE A 28 0.57 -4.51 0.71
N LEU A 29 0.97 -5.61 0.07
CA LEU A 29 2.28 -5.75 -0.56
C LEU A 29 2.24 -5.19 -1.98
N GLY A 30 3.11 -4.24 -2.25
CA GLY A 30 3.37 -3.72 -3.59
C GLY A 30 4.30 -4.61 -4.42
N SER A 31 4.61 -4.15 -5.63
CA SER A 31 5.53 -4.81 -6.55
C SER A 31 6.86 -5.13 -5.88
N SER A 32 7.41 -6.31 -6.18
CA SER A 32 8.68 -6.84 -5.66
C SER A 32 8.73 -7.13 -4.15
N LEU A 33 7.67 -6.81 -3.38
CA LEU A 33 7.60 -7.07 -1.94
C LEU A 33 6.81 -8.34 -1.59
N GLY A 34 6.37 -9.08 -2.60
CA GLY A 34 5.72 -10.39 -2.46
C GLY A 34 6.45 -11.40 -1.57
N PRO A 35 7.81 -11.45 -1.53
CA PRO A 35 8.55 -12.37 -0.66
C PRO A 35 8.21 -12.24 0.83
N PHE A 36 7.78 -11.07 1.31
CA PHE A 36 7.30 -10.92 2.69
C PHE A 36 6.14 -11.87 3.02
N ALA A 37 5.29 -12.20 2.05
CA ALA A 37 4.16 -13.11 2.25
C ALA A 37 4.58 -14.52 2.70
N ALA A 38 5.80 -14.95 2.38
CA ALA A 38 6.38 -16.21 2.85
C ALA A 38 6.77 -16.18 4.34
N GLN A 39 6.77 -15.00 4.98
CA GLN A 39 7.04 -14.85 6.41
C GLN A 39 5.80 -15.08 7.28
N VAL A 40 4.62 -15.27 6.68
CA VAL A 40 3.38 -15.56 7.40
C VAL A 40 3.38 -17.00 7.89
N GLU A 41 3.31 -17.19 9.20
CA GLU A 41 3.26 -18.47 9.86
C GLU A 41 1.83 -19.03 9.88
N ASN A 42 1.68 -20.35 9.66
CA ASN A 42 0.41 -21.05 9.58
C ASN A 42 -0.58 -20.38 8.61
N PRO A 43 -0.19 -20.15 7.33
CA PRO A 43 -0.95 -19.32 6.43
C PRO A 43 -2.24 -20.00 5.95
N VAL A 44 -3.35 -19.28 6.04
CA VAL A 44 -4.57 -19.55 5.26
C VAL A 44 -4.49 -18.71 3.99
N VAL A 45 -4.47 -19.37 2.84
CA VAL A 45 -4.34 -18.72 1.52
C VAL A 45 -5.69 -18.71 0.82
N ILE A 46 -6.15 -17.52 0.42
CA ILE A 46 -7.45 -17.32 -0.22
C ILE A 46 -7.22 -16.56 -1.54
N PRO A 47 -7.40 -17.18 -2.71
CA PRO A 47 -7.34 -16.48 -4.00
C PRO A 47 -8.37 -15.35 -4.07
N TYR A 48 -8.01 -14.21 -4.70
CA TYR A 48 -8.96 -13.10 -4.85
C TYR A 48 -10.20 -13.50 -5.64
N GLU A 49 -10.04 -14.38 -6.62
CA GLU A 49 -11.13 -14.86 -7.48
C GLU A 49 -12.19 -15.68 -6.73
N ASP A 50 -11.84 -16.28 -5.60
CA ASP A 50 -12.77 -17.03 -4.76
C ASP A 50 -13.59 -16.10 -3.83
N ILE A 51 -13.11 -14.87 -3.60
CA ILE A 51 -13.77 -13.93 -2.69
C ILE A 51 -14.91 -13.23 -3.44
N PRO A 52 -16.15 -13.34 -2.97
CA PRO A 52 -17.27 -12.64 -3.59
C PRO A 52 -17.01 -11.15 -3.73
N ASN A 53 -17.36 -10.57 -4.87
CA ASN A 53 -17.19 -9.14 -5.17
C ASN A 53 -15.74 -8.63 -5.16
N SER A 54 -14.74 -9.50 -5.10
CA SER A 54 -13.33 -9.10 -5.18
C SER A 54 -12.98 -8.64 -6.60
N LEU A 55 -12.02 -7.72 -6.67
CA LEU A 55 -11.36 -7.36 -7.92
C LEU A 55 -10.33 -8.43 -8.30
N ARG A 56 -9.89 -8.41 -9.55
CA ARG A 56 -8.82 -9.27 -10.07
C ARG A 56 -7.58 -8.43 -10.34
N SER A 57 -6.42 -8.87 -9.90
CA SER A 57 -5.16 -8.24 -10.30
C SER A 57 -4.75 -8.78 -11.68
N THR A 58 -4.39 -7.87 -12.57
CA THR A 58 -3.89 -8.17 -13.92
C THR A 58 -2.39 -7.96 -14.05
N VAL A 59 -1.74 -7.49 -12.99
CA VAL A 59 -0.30 -7.25 -12.95
C VAL A 59 0.43 -8.57 -12.71
N ALA A 60 1.34 -8.93 -13.62
CA ALA A 60 2.00 -10.24 -13.63
C ALA A 60 2.81 -10.56 -12.37
N THR A 61 3.35 -9.54 -11.69
CA THR A 61 4.12 -9.69 -10.45
C THR A 61 3.25 -9.81 -9.19
N HIS A 62 1.92 -9.70 -9.33
CA HIS A 62 0.97 -9.83 -8.23
C HIS A 62 0.43 -11.26 -8.14
N ALA A 63 0.57 -11.88 -6.97
CA ALA A 63 0.11 -13.26 -6.77
C ALA A 63 -1.43 -13.40 -6.68
N GLY A 64 -2.17 -12.28 -6.52
CA GLY A 64 -3.64 -12.26 -6.56
C GLY A 64 -4.32 -13.05 -5.43
N LYS A 65 -3.78 -12.99 -4.20
CA LYS A 65 -4.31 -13.76 -3.07
C LYS A 65 -4.16 -13.04 -1.73
N LEU A 66 -5.09 -13.33 -0.80
CA LEU A 66 -4.91 -13.05 0.62
C LEU A 66 -4.09 -14.16 1.26
N ILE A 67 -3.20 -13.78 2.18
CA ILE A 67 -2.44 -14.69 3.02
C ILE A 67 -2.67 -14.26 4.46
N CYS A 68 -3.43 -15.04 5.20
CA CYS A 68 -3.83 -14.72 6.56
C CYS A 68 -3.11 -15.65 7.54
N GLY A 69 -2.55 -15.12 8.62
CA GLY A 69 -1.82 -15.94 9.59
C GLY A 69 -1.13 -15.09 10.64
N THR A 70 0.04 -15.52 11.10
CA THR A 70 0.79 -14.83 12.16
C THR A 70 2.13 -14.34 11.63
N VAL A 71 2.51 -13.11 11.99
CA VAL A 71 3.87 -12.58 11.78
C VAL A 71 4.29 -11.87 13.06
N SER A 72 5.42 -12.30 13.64
CA SER A 72 5.96 -11.72 14.88
C SER A 72 4.91 -11.65 16.01
N GLY A 73 4.07 -12.68 16.14
CA GLY A 73 3.02 -12.77 17.15
C GLY A 73 1.73 -11.98 16.84
N LYS A 74 1.66 -11.24 15.72
CA LYS A 74 0.46 -10.50 15.31
C LYS A 74 -0.35 -11.27 14.29
N LYS A 75 -1.66 -11.26 14.42
CA LYS A 75 -2.58 -11.84 13.43
C LYS A 75 -2.73 -10.86 12.26
N VAL A 76 -2.33 -11.27 11.08
CA VAL A 76 -2.32 -10.43 9.89
C VAL A 76 -3.23 -10.97 8.79
N VAL A 77 -3.77 -10.06 7.99
CA VAL A 77 -4.32 -10.33 6.67
C VAL A 77 -3.47 -9.58 5.65
N CYS A 78 -2.76 -10.33 4.81
CA CYS A 78 -1.80 -9.79 3.86
C CYS A 78 -2.31 -9.96 2.44
N MET A 79 -2.43 -8.87 1.69
CA MET A 79 -2.65 -8.88 0.25
C MET A 79 -1.32 -9.08 -0.46
N SER A 80 -1.15 -10.21 -1.14
CA SER A 80 -0.02 -10.46 -2.04
C SER A 80 -0.35 -9.94 -3.44
N GLY A 81 -0.09 -8.64 -3.64
CA GLY A 81 -0.50 -7.84 -4.78
C GLY A 81 -1.65 -6.88 -4.43
N ARG A 82 -1.87 -5.90 -5.29
CA ARG A 82 -2.90 -4.86 -5.15
C ARG A 82 -3.64 -4.62 -6.46
N PHE A 83 -4.60 -3.69 -6.42
CA PHE A 83 -5.36 -3.23 -7.59
C PHE A 83 -5.00 -1.79 -7.93
N HIS A 84 -4.96 -1.46 -9.23
CA HIS A 84 -4.58 -0.12 -9.70
C HIS A 84 -5.64 0.46 -10.63
N SER A 85 -5.70 1.79 -10.70
CA SER A 85 -6.59 2.48 -11.63
C SER A 85 -6.24 2.21 -13.10
N TYR A 86 -4.95 2.00 -13.41
CA TYR A 86 -4.54 1.69 -14.79
C TYR A 86 -4.95 0.28 -15.25
N GLU A 87 -5.40 -0.59 -14.35
CA GLU A 87 -6.01 -1.88 -14.69
C GLU A 87 -7.47 -1.74 -15.19
N GLY A 88 -8.00 -0.50 -15.23
CA GLY A 88 -9.36 -0.19 -15.65
C GLY A 88 -10.37 -0.07 -14.52
N TYR A 89 -9.91 -0.09 -13.27
CA TYR A 89 -10.77 0.09 -12.11
C TYR A 89 -11.04 1.56 -11.79
N ASP A 90 -12.30 1.90 -11.53
CA ASP A 90 -12.68 3.19 -10.99
C ASP A 90 -12.22 3.35 -9.54
N PHE A 91 -11.88 4.59 -9.15
CA PHE A 91 -11.38 4.89 -7.81
C PHE A 91 -12.26 4.37 -6.65
N PRO A 92 -13.62 4.43 -6.72
CA PRO A 92 -14.46 3.80 -5.69
C PRO A 92 -14.29 2.28 -5.55
N GLN A 93 -13.92 1.57 -6.61
CA GLN A 93 -13.63 0.12 -6.55
C GLN A 93 -12.39 -0.17 -5.74
N LEU A 94 -11.38 0.71 -5.83
CA LEU A 94 -10.11 0.57 -5.14
C LEU A 94 -10.22 0.74 -3.61
N THR A 95 -11.42 1.05 -3.09
CA THR A 95 -11.69 1.05 -1.64
C THR A 95 -11.86 -0.35 -1.06
N ALA A 96 -12.15 -1.34 -1.90
CA ALA A 96 -12.53 -2.69 -1.47
C ALA A 96 -11.53 -3.37 -0.52
N PRO A 97 -10.20 -3.30 -0.74
CA PRO A 97 -9.24 -3.93 0.16
C PRO A 97 -9.32 -3.41 1.60
N ILE A 98 -9.36 -2.11 1.77
CA ILE A 98 -9.36 -1.49 3.10
C ILE A 98 -10.70 -1.67 3.80
N ARG A 99 -11.80 -1.60 3.07
CA ARG A 99 -13.13 -1.91 3.62
C ARG A 99 -13.22 -3.36 4.08
N LEU A 100 -12.64 -4.29 3.30
CA LEU A 100 -12.50 -5.68 3.73
C LEU A 100 -11.69 -5.78 5.04
N PHE A 101 -10.53 -5.14 5.15
CA PHE A 101 -9.72 -5.14 6.37
C PHE A 101 -10.50 -4.57 7.56
N LYS A 102 -11.24 -3.48 7.36
CA LYS A 102 -12.10 -2.90 8.41
C LYS A 102 -13.14 -3.90 8.90
N LEU A 103 -13.83 -4.59 7.99
CA LEU A 103 -14.86 -5.57 8.31
C LEU A 103 -14.28 -6.85 8.95
N LEU A 104 -13.06 -7.22 8.62
CA LEU A 104 -12.35 -8.33 9.27
C LEU A 104 -11.89 -7.99 10.70
N GLY A 105 -11.98 -6.71 11.10
CA GLY A 105 -11.61 -6.27 12.45
C GLY A 105 -10.18 -5.78 12.60
N CYS A 106 -9.48 -5.51 11.49
CA CYS A 106 -8.15 -4.88 11.56
C CYS A 106 -8.24 -3.52 12.26
N ARG A 107 -7.20 -3.20 13.03
CA ARG A 107 -7.09 -1.93 13.79
C ARG A 107 -6.00 -1.01 13.23
N ALA A 108 -5.21 -1.47 12.28
CA ALA A 108 -4.22 -0.68 11.55
C ALA A 108 -3.96 -1.29 10.18
N VAL A 109 -3.41 -0.49 9.26
CA VAL A 109 -2.98 -0.96 7.95
C VAL A 109 -1.55 -0.57 7.65
N ILE A 110 -0.82 -1.46 6.97
CA ILE A 110 0.50 -1.19 6.41
C ILE A 110 0.38 -1.25 4.89
N LEU A 111 0.81 -0.18 4.23
CA LEU A 111 0.83 -0.07 2.77
C LEU A 111 2.27 -0.03 2.30
N THR A 112 2.62 -0.87 1.34
CA THR A 112 3.94 -0.85 0.73
C THR A 112 3.82 -0.67 -0.78
N ASN A 113 4.80 -0.02 -1.40
CA ASN A 113 4.85 0.17 -2.84
C ASN A 113 6.29 0.25 -3.34
N ALA A 114 6.49 0.08 -4.65
CA ALA A 114 7.64 0.54 -5.40
C ALA A 114 7.35 1.96 -5.89
N ALA A 115 8.34 2.84 -5.88
CA ALA A 115 8.20 4.23 -6.30
C ALA A 115 9.48 4.77 -6.95
N GLY A 116 9.33 5.71 -7.89
CA GLY A 116 10.42 6.50 -8.44
C GLY A 116 10.84 7.61 -7.47
N GLY A 117 12.13 7.72 -7.17
CA GLY A 117 12.67 8.80 -6.35
C GLY A 117 12.66 10.13 -7.11
N VAL A 118 11.97 11.13 -6.57
CA VAL A 118 11.88 12.50 -7.09
C VAL A 118 12.84 13.41 -6.34
N ASN A 119 13.01 13.19 -5.04
CA ASN A 119 13.96 13.89 -4.20
C ASN A 119 15.39 13.47 -4.57
N LEU A 120 16.25 14.47 -4.89
CA LEU A 120 17.61 14.24 -5.38
C LEU A 120 18.56 13.64 -4.33
N SER A 121 18.18 13.62 -3.05
CA SER A 121 18.95 12.98 -2.01
C SER A 121 18.68 11.48 -1.89
N PHE A 122 17.63 10.97 -2.54
CA PHE A 122 17.27 9.56 -2.53
C PHE A 122 18.11 8.77 -3.53
N LYS A 123 18.20 7.47 -3.29
CA LYS A 123 18.89 6.52 -4.17
C LYS A 123 18.05 5.25 -4.33
N PRO A 124 18.18 4.53 -5.46
CA PRO A 124 17.61 3.20 -5.57
C PRO A 124 18.05 2.30 -4.40
N GLY A 125 17.10 1.61 -3.80
CA GLY A 125 17.28 0.80 -2.59
C GLY A 125 16.93 1.52 -1.27
N ASP A 126 16.76 2.84 -1.27
CA ASP A 126 16.30 3.58 -0.10
C ASP A 126 14.82 3.28 0.19
N ILE A 127 14.44 3.43 1.47
CA ILE A 127 13.05 3.29 1.91
C ILE A 127 12.53 4.67 2.36
N MET A 128 11.43 5.11 1.77
CA MET A 128 10.71 6.29 2.24
C MET A 128 9.54 5.88 3.13
N ILE A 129 9.54 6.32 4.38
CA ILE A 129 8.36 6.30 5.25
C ILE A 129 7.44 7.44 4.80
N ILE A 130 6.26 7.11 4.32
CA ILE A 130 5.32 8.12 3.80
C ILE A 130 4.75 8.91 4.97
N ASN A 131 4.92 10.21 4.94
CA ASN A 131 4.39 11.13 5.95
C ASN A 131 3.18 11.93 5.45
N ASP A 132 3.06 12.10 4.13
CA ASP A 132 1.96 12.78 3.45
C ASP A 132 1.83 12.31 2.00
N GLN A 133 0.79 12.77 1.31
CA GLN A 133 0.58 12.47 -0.10
C GLN A 133 0.00 13.65 -0.89
N ILE A 134 0.29 13.67 -2.19
CA ILE A 134 -0.34 14.58 -3.15
C ILE A 134 -1.07 13.74 -4.20
N MET A 135 -2.37 13.99 -4.36
CA MET A 135 -3.23 13.33 -5.34
C MET A 135 -3.94 14.39 -6.20
N LEU A 136 -3.23 15.00 -7.14
CA LEU A 136 -3.81 15.98 -8.06
C LEU A 136 -4.48 15.31 -9.26
N PRO A 137 -3.85 14.34 -9.98
CA PRO A 137 -4.53 13.60 -11.02
C PRO A 137 -5.44 12.51 -10.42
N GLY A 138 -6.67 12.44 -10.89
CA GLY A 138 -7.62 11.42 -10.45
C GLY A 138 -8.78 11.94 -9.63
N CYS A 139 -9.52 11.02 -9.04
CA CYS A 139 -10.70 11.30 -8.23
C CYS A 139 -10.53 10.73 -6.83
N SER A 140 -11.14 11.39 -5.84
CA SER A 140 -11.27 10.79 -4.52
C SER A 140 -11.99 9.43 -4.62
N PRO A 141 -11.45 8.36 -3.99
CA PRO A 141 -12.14 7.07 -3.92
C PRO A 141 -13.45 7.13 -3.13
N MET A 142 -13.66 8.22 -2.36
CA MET A 142 -14.90 8.48 -1.61
C MET A 142 -15.94 9.26 -2.43
N ARG A 143 -15.72 9.47 -3.74
CA ARG A 143 -16.71 10.12 -4.62
C ARG A 143 -17.94 9.23 -4.80
N GLY A 144 -19.13 9.82 -4.70
CA GLY A 144 -20.39 9.11 -4.82
C GLY A 144 -21.17 9.06 -3.50
N PRO A 145 -22.17 8.16 -3.36
CA PRO A 145 -22.89 7.97 -2.10
C PRO A 145 -21.96 7.57 -0.96
N ASN A 146 -22.15 8.16 0.22
CA ASN A 146 -21.43 7.75 1.41
C ASN A 146 -22.01 6.45 1.96
N ILE A 147 -21.17 5.62 2.58
CA ILE A 147 -21.54 4.44 3.35
C ILE A 147 -21.21 4.74 4.81
N PRO A 148 -22.19 5.19 5.61
CA PRO A 148 -21.93 5.74 6.96
C PRO A 148 -21.30 4.74 7.92
N GLU A 149 -21.51 3.45 7.70
CA GLU A 149 -20.95 2.36 8.50
C GLU A 149 -19.42 2.31 8.44
N PHE A 150 -18.83 2.81 7.37
CA PHE A 150 -17.38 2.93 7.24
C PHE A 150 -16.83 4.25 7.76
N GLY A 151 -17.64 5.32 7.73
CA GLY A 151 -17.19 6.63 8.21
C GLY A 151 -18.08 7.80 7.75
N PRO A 152 -17.78 9.01 8.24
CA PRO A 152 -18.54 10.21 7.91
C PRO A 152 -18.27 10.66 6.47
N ARG A 153 -19.21 11.41 5.88
CA ARG A 153 -19.07 11.98 4.53
C ARG A 153 -17.84 12.88 4.38
N PHE A 154 -17.54 13.66 5.40
CA PHE A 154 -16.39 14.56 5.46
C PHE A 154 -15.51 14.15 6.64
N PHE A 155 -14.24 13.88 6.39
CA PHE A 155 -13.30 13.36 7.37
C PHE A 155 -11.93 14.03 7.24
N ASP A 156 -11.21 14.13 8.35
CA ASP A 156 -9.88 14.69 8.41
C ASP A 156 -8.82 13.67 7.94
N VAL A 157 -7.87 14.14 7.15
CA VAL A 157 -6.76 13.33 6.62
C VAL A 157 -5.38 13.81 7.08
N GLN A 158 -5.30 14.85 7.92
CA GLN A 158 -4.02 15.44 8.35
C GLN A 158 -3.08 14.43 9.02
N LYS A 159 -3.63 13.40 9.66
CA LYS A 159 -2.87 12.36 10.34
C LYS A 159 -3.15 10.96 9.78
N MET A 160 -3.57 10.87 8.50
CA MET A 160 -3.88 9.56 7.91
C MET A 160 -2.67 8.62 7.92
N TYR A 161 -1.47 9.13 7.66
CA TYR A 161 -0.21 8.42 7.94
C TYR A 161 0.15 8.65 9.41
N SER A 162 -0.22 7.69 10.28
CA SER A 162 -0.16 7.83 11.74
C SER A 162 1.21 8.27 12.25
N PRO A 163 1.30 9.39 12.97
CA PRO A 163 2.56 9.82 13.58
C PRO A 163 3.14 8.78 14.55
N GLU A 164 2.28 8.06 15.28
CA GLU A 164 2.67 7.03 16.25
C GLU A 164 3.29 5.82 15.53
N LEU A 165 2.65 5.34 14.44
CA LEU A 165 3.19 4.22 13.66
C LEU A 165 4.47 4.61 12.92
N ARG A 166 4.57 5.85 12.43
CA ARG A 166 5.81 6.37 11.84
C ARG A 166 6.94 6.48 12.86
N ALA A 167 6.65 6.84 14.11
CA ALA A 167 7.65 6.84 15.17
C ALA A 167 8.20 5.43 15.43
N ILE A 168 7.32 4.42 15.56
CA ILE A 168 7.72 3.01 15.68
C ILE A 168 8.59 2.58 14.49
N ALA A 169 8.18 2.93 13.27
CA ALA A 169 8.93 2.60 12.05
C ALA A 169 10.34 3.20 12.07
N LYS A 170 10.49 4.48 12.46
CA LYS A 170 11.80 5.15 12.58
C LYS A 170 12.70 4.51 13.63
N GLU A 171 12.16 4.16 14.79
CA GLU A 171 12.93 3.47 15.83
C GLU A 171 13.40 2.07 15.36
N CYS A 172 12.57 1.37 14.59
CA CYS A 172 12.92 0.07 14.04
C CYS A 172 13.98 0.13 12.92
N ALA A 173 14.17 1.29 12.29
CA ALA A 173 15.11 1.46 11.18
C ALA A 173 16.57 1.24 11.60
N GLN A 174 16.89 1.51 12.87
CA GLN A 174 18.24 1.34 13.37
C GLN A 174 18.70 -0.13 13.30
N GLY A 175 19.83 -0.35 12.64
CA GLY A 175 20.45 -1.68 12.49
C GLY A 175 19.78 -2.56 11.43
N SER A 176 18.87 -2.02 10.59
CA SER A 176 18.19 -2.77 9.53
C SER A 176 19.07 -3.03 8.28
N GLY A 177 20.17 -2.32 8.13
CA GLY A 177 20.98 -2.34 6.90
C GLY A 177 20.37 -1.58 5.73
N LEU A 178 19.26 -0.83 5.96
CA LEU A 178 18.57 -0.02 4.96
C LEU A 178 18.71 1.47 5.28
N THR A 179 18.66 2.30 4.26
CA THR A 179 18.62 3.76 4.39
C THR A 179 17.15 4.23 4.39
N PHE A 180 16.79 5.04 5.36
CA PHE A 180 15.42 5.54 5.51
C PHE A 180 15.33 7.05 5.38
N HIS A 181 14.24 7.48 4.75
CA HIS A 181 13.81 8.88 4.65
C HIS A 181 12.37 9.01 5.11
N GLU A 182 11.91 10.21 5.41
CA GLU A 182 10.48 10.55 5.45
C GLU A 182 10.18 11.46 4.27
N GLY A 183 8.99 11.33 3.67
CA GLY A 183 8.64 12.16 2.52
C GLY A 183 7.20 12.02 2.07
N CYS A 184 6.85 12.90 1.12
CA CYS A 184 5.54 12.99 0.51
C CYS A 184 5.48 12.12 -0.75
N TYR A 185 4.47 11.22 -0.80
CA TYR A 185 4.20 10.39 -1.97
C TYR A 185 3.31 11.13 -2.97
N PHE A 186 3.75 11.27 -4.21
CA PHE A 186 2.96 11.85 -5.29
C PHE A 186 2.32 10.74 -6.13
N PHE A 187 1.00 10.82 -6.31
CA PHE A 187 0.25 9.87 -7.11
C PHE A 187 0.16 10.31 -8.58
N MET A 188 0.48 9.39 -9.49
CA MET A 188 0.19 9.49 -10.92
C MET A 188 -0.64 8.29 -11.37
N GLN A 189 -1.46 8.46 -12.40
CA GLN A 189 -2.39 7.41 -12.81
C GLN A 189 -1.72 6.23 -13.54
N GLY A 190 -0.64 6.47 -14.27
CA GLY A 190 -0.03 5.47 -15.14
C GLY A 190 -0.92 5.11 -16.35
N PRO A 191 -0.65 4.00 -17.06
CA PRO A 191 0.45 3.04 -16.83
C PRO A 191 1.83 3.50 -17.29
N GLN A 192 1.92 4.60 -18.07
CA GLN A 192 3.19 5.13 -18.51
C GLN A 192 3.97 5.77 -17.34
N PHE A 193 5.29 5.66 -17.37
CA PHE A 193 6.17 6.47 -16.52
C PHE A 193 6.03 7.94 -16.87
N GLU A 194 6.32 8.81 -15.91
CA GLU A 194 6.23 10.25 -16.04
C GLU A 194 7.26 10.80 -17.02
N THR A 195 6.97 11.94 -17.60
CA THR A 195 7.95 12.73 -18.35
C THR A 195 8.89 13.48 -17.39
N ALA A 196 10.09 13.85 -17.86
CA ALA A 196 11.01 14.67 -17.09
C ALA A 196 10.41 16.03 -16.66
N ALA A 197 9.46 16.57 -17.44
CA ALA A 197 8.76 17.81 -17.10
C ALA A 197 7.77 17.60 -15.94
N GLU A 198 7.02 16.50 -15.94
CA GLU A 198 6.14 16.12 -14.85
C GLU A 198 6.94 15.88 -13.56
N ILE A 199 8.09 15.22 -13.62
CA ILE A 199 8.96 15.02 -12.45
C ILE A 199 9.47 16.34 -11.87
N ARG A 200 9.85 17.32 -12.71
CA ARG A 200 10.20 18.65 -12.21
C ARG A 200 9.01 19.36 -11.55
N ALA A 201 7.82 19.24 -12.12
CA ALA A 201 6.59 19.79 -11.53
C ALA A 201 6.27 19.12 -10.19
N ILE A 202 6.32 17.78 -10.10
CA ILE A 202 6.10 17.00 -8.88
C ILE A 202 7.05 17.47 -7.77
N ARG A 203 8.34 17.62 -8.08
CA ARG A 203 9.33 18.13 -7.12
C ARG A 203 9.01 19.55 -6.64
N THR A 204 8.60 20.43 -7.55
CA THR A 204 8.21 21.81 -7.22
C THR A 204 6.99 21.84 -6.31
N LEU A 205 6.05 20.88 -6.46
CA LEU A 205 4.87 20.75 -5.62
C LEU A 205 5.15 20.06 -4.27
N GLY A 206 6.36 19.57 -4.03
CA GLY A 206 6.77 18.96 -2.77
C GLY A 206 6.65 17.43 -2.72
N GLY A 207 6.51 16.75 -3.87
CA GLY A 207 6.59 15.30 -3.94
C GLY A 207 8.03 14.80 -3.86
N ASP A 208 8.30 13.83 -2.99
CA ASP A 208 9.60 13.19 -2.78
C ASP A 208 9.74 11.87 -3.54
N ALA A 209 8.65 11.15 -3.71
CA ALA A 209 8.58 9.94 -4.52
C ALA A 209 7.29 9.93 -5.33
N VAL A 210 7.29 9.22 -6.46
CA VAL A 210 6.13 9.11 -7.36
C VAL A 210 5.78 7.66 -7.65
N GLY A 211 4.48 7.37 -7.73
CA GLY A 211 3.98 6.06 -8.13
C GLY A 211 2.47 6.05 -8.39
N MET A 212 1.93 4.87 -8.71
CA MET A 212 0.61 4.71 -9.32
C MET A 212 -0.38 3.97 -8.40
N SER A 213 -0.18 4.02 -7.07
CA SER A 213 -0.95 3.24 -6.09
C SER A 213 -1.14 3.97 -4.77
N THR A 214 -1.51 3.25 -3.70
CA THR A 214 -1.37 3.65 -2.29
C THR A 214 -2.33 4.74 -1.79
N VAL A 215 -2.53 5.83 -2.54
CA VAL A 215 -3.33 6.98 -2.08
C VAL A 215 -4.81 6.63 -1.87
N THR A 216 -5.35 5.74 -2.68
CA THR A 216 -6.74 5.27 -2.57
C THR A 216 -6.95 4.45 -1.32
N GLU A 217 -5.98 3.58 -1.00
CA GLU A 217 -5.98 2.77 0.22
C GLU A 217 -5.80 3.65 1.47
N ALA A 218 -4.85 4.60 1.44
CA ALA A 218 -4.62 5.51 2.56
C ALA A 218 -5.84 6.40 2.87
N LEU A 219 -6.48 6.98 1.83
CA LEU A 219 -7.72 7.75 1.99
C LEU A 219 -8.88 6.88 2.52
N THR A 220 -8.97 5.64 2.04
CA THR A 220 -9.99 4.71 2.53
C THR A 220 -9.73 4.30 3.98
N ALA A 221 -8.46 4.11 4.36
CA ALA A 221 -8.09 3.82 5.75
C ALA A 221 -8.47 4.99 6.68
N ALA A 222 -8.18 6.23 6.26
CA ALA A 222 -8.59 7.43 7.01
C ALA A 222 -10.13 7.50 7.16
N HIS A 223 -10.88 7.26 6.08
CA HIS A 223 -12.34 7.22 6.12
C HIS A 223 -12.88 6.15 7.08
N CYS A 224 -12.23 4.97 7.12
CA CYS A 224 -12.60 3.86 8.00
C CYS A 224 -12.06 4.00 9.44
N GLY A 225 -11.36 5.09 9.76
CA GLY A 225 -10.72 5.29 11.08
C GLY A 225 -9.63 4.28 11.38
N LEU A 226 -8.91 3.80 10.36
CA LEU A 226 -7.78 2.89 10.51
C LEU A 226 -6.46 3.66 10.41
N PRO A 227 -5.62 3.68 11.46
CA PRO A 227 -4.26 4.20 11.38
C PRO A 227 -3.48 3.54 10.25
N CYS A 228 -2.81 4.34 9.42
CA CYS A 228 -2.08 3.86 8.26
C CYS A 228 -0.57 4.11 8.43
N LEU A 229 0.26 3.15 8.04
CA LEU A 229 1.70 3.27 7.90
C LEU A 229 2.06 2.95 6.45
N GLY A 230 2.69 3.87 5.74
CA GLY A 230 3.07 3.72 4.34
C GLY A 230 4.58 3.64 4.14
N PHE A 231 5.02 2.77 3.23
CA PHE A 231 6.41 2.66 2.82
C PHE A 231 6.52 2.64 1.30
N SER A 232 7.44 3.44 0.76
CA SER A 232 7.87 3.33 -0.63
C SER A 232 9.30 2.79 -0.68
N VAL A 233 9.51 1.71 -1.41
CA VAL A 233 10.85 1.31 -1.85
C VAL A 233 11.20 2.16 -3.05
N ILE A 234 12.26 2.94 -2.96
CA ILE A 234 12.77 3.72 -4.09
C ILE A 234 13.48 2.74 -5.03
N THR A 235 12.81 2.36 -6.11
CA THR A 235 13.32 1.33 -7.03
C THR A 235 14.17 1.90 -8.15
N ASN A 236 13.94 3.15 -8.49
CA ASN A 236 14.65 3.90 -9.53
C ASN A 236 14.61 5.38 -9.19
N MET A 237 15.46 6.17 -9.79
CA MET A 237 15.26 7.62 -9.82
C MET A 237 14.26 7.95 -10.92
N ALA A 238 13.33 8.87 -10.64
CA ALA A 238 12.27 9.23 -11.57
C ALA A 238 12.81 9.87 -12.85
N ALA A 239 11.99 9.95 -13.90
CA ALA A 239 12.39 10.39 -15.26
C ALA A 239 13.16 11.70 -15.28
N GLY A 240 14.24 11.74 -16.07
CA GLY A 240 15.07 12.93 -16.30
C GLY A 240 15.94 13.34 -15.10
N ILE A 241 16.10 12.48 -14.10
CA ILE A 241 17.08 12.66 -13.00
C ILE A 241 18.39 12.00 -13.38
N LEU A 242 18.34 10.76 -13.88
CA LEU A 242 19.48 10.06 -14.45
C LEU A 242 19.33 10.00 -15.98
N ASP A 243 20.45 9.93 -16.69
CA ASP A 243 20.48 9.81 -18.14
C ASP A 243 20.38 8.33 -18.56
N GLN A 244 19.23 7.73 -18.24
CA GLN A 244 18.91 6.34 -18.58
C GLN A 244 17.40 6.15 -18.74
N PRO A 245 16.94 5.21 -19.59
CA PRO A 245 15.53 4.88 -19.68
C PRO A 245 15.05 4.21 -18.39
N LEU A 246 13.77 4.40 -18.05
CA LEU A 246 13.10 3.69 -16.96
C LEU A 246 12.53 2.37 -17.48
N THR A 247 12.71 1.29 -16.74
CA THR A 247 12.20 -0.04 -17.09
C THR A 247 11.57 -0.74 -15.90
N ASP A 248 10.62 -1.64 -16.17
CA ASP A 248 10.01 -2.48 -15.13
C ASP A 248 11.02 -3.49 -14.58
N GLU A 249 12.01 -3.88 -15.37
CA GLU A 249 13.11 -4.75 -14.95
C GLU A 249 13.92 -4.11 -13.82
N GLU A 250 14.32 -2.82 -13.95
CA GLU A 250 15.04 -2.08 -12.89
C GLU A 250 14.22 -2.04 -11.61
N VAL A 251 12.91 -1.77 -11.72
CA VAL A 251 11.99 -1.76 -10.58
C VAL A 251 12.00 -3.09 -9.84
N ASN A 252 11.95 -4.19 -10.58
CA ASN A 252 11.93 -5.55 -10.02
C ASN A 252 13.29 -5.93 -9.41
N GLU A 253 14.39 -5.65 -10.08
CA GLU A 253 15.75 -5.97 -9.61
C GLU A 253 16.06 -5.28 -8.28
N VAL A 254 15.84 -3.95 -8.20
CA VAL A 254 16.10 -3.21 -6.95
C VAL A 254 15.14 -3.63 -5.84
N GLY A 255 13.87 -3.87 -6.16
CA GLY A 255 12.91 -4.38 -5.19
C GLY A 255 13.32 -5.72 -4.59
N HIS A 256 13.81 -6.65 -5.41
CA HIS A 256 14.34 -7.94 -4.94
C HIS A 256 15.60 -7.78 -4.09
N LEU A 257 16.48 -6.85 -4.45
CA LEU A 257 17.72 -6.59 -3.71
C LEU A 257 17.46 -6.20 -2.24
N VAL A 258 16.40 -5.44 -1.98
CA VAL A 258 16.08 -4.96 -0.62
C VAL A 258 15.08 -5.86 0.11
N ALA A 259 14.43 -6.81 -0.58
CA ALA A 259 13.27 -7.56 -0.08
C ALA A 259 13.53 -8.28 1.25
N ASP A 260 14.67 -8.93 1.41
CA ASP A 260 15.00 -9.68 2.63
C ASP A 260 15.20 -8.74 3.82
N ASN A 261 16.01 -7.68 3.65
CA ASN A 261 16.25 -6.69 4.69
C ASN A 261 14.96 -5.93 5.06
N PHE A 262 14.15 -5.59 4.05
CA PHE A 262 12.87 -4.93 4.28
C PHE A 262 11.87 -5.87 4.97
N SER A 263 11.85 -7.16 4.62
CA SER A 263 11.02 -8.16 5.29
C SER A 263 11.40 -8.32 6.77
N ALA A 264 12.70 -8.39 7.08
CA ALA A 264 13.19 -8.45 8.45
C ALA A 264 12.83 -7.17 9.23
N TYR A 265 12.97 -6.00 8.60
CA TYR A 265 12.59 -4.72 9.16
C TYR A 265 11.07 -4.67 9.45
N LEU A 266 10.25 -5.07 8.50
CA LEU A 266 8.79 -5.05 8.65
C LEU A 266 8.30 -5.98 9.77
N LYS A 267 8.94 -7.16 9.94
CA LYS A 267 8.71 -8.05 11.10
C LYS A 267 9.01 -7.35 12.43
N LYS A 268 10.10 -6.59 12.50
CA LYS A 268 10.45 -5.80 13.69
C LYS A 268 9.42 -4.70 13.96
N VAL A 269 8.93 -4.01 12.93
CA VAL A 269 7.86 -3.02 13.07
C VAL A 269 6.59 -3.68 13.61
N LEU A 270 6.15 -4.78 12.98
CA LEU A 270 4.96 -5.53 13.41
C LEU A 270 5.03 -5.99 14.86
N SER A 271 6.19 -6.44 15.33
CA SER A 271 6.37 -6.87 16.73
C SER A 271 6.12 -5.75 17.74
N ARG A 272 6.17 -4.49 17.31
CA ARG A 272 6.01 -3.29 18.16
C ARG A 272 4.67 -2.57 17.98
N MET A 273 3.86 -2.95 17.00
CA MET A 273 2.49 -2.49 16.81
C MET A 273 1.53 -3.26 17.73
#